data_6bfdef66cd21939ada89e8942b159f79
#
_entry.id   6bfdef66cd21939ada89e8942b159f79
#
_cell.length_a   1.000
_cell.length_b   1.000
_cell.length_c   1.000
_cell.angle_alpha   90.00
_cell.angle_beta   90.00
_cell.angle_gamma   90.00
#
_symmetry.space_group_name_H-M   'P 1'
#
loop_
_entity.id
_entity.type
_entity.pdbx_description
1 polymer ?
#
loop_
_entity_poly.entity_id
_entity_poly.type
_entity_poly.pdbx_seq_one_letter_code
_entity_poly.pdbx_strand_id
1 'polypeptide(L)'
;RAVFSNPRVKDNVVKAKLRPMEQKGELLFQLESFTKTQAFHKNLTVEETKDELAKLLEEFRQVQVETVREDITVLISKKGKATIKRKRKKVQAKAADLSHNRKKKYILEEGIAVPFLQDLGVMTQDGKIVRMKMDKFRQINRFLEFVEDILPQLDKDRELTLLDFGCGKSYLTFAMYYYLHELKGYDIRIIGLDLKTDVILHCNELAKKYGYEKLTFLVGDIADYEGVDQVDMVVTLHACDTATDYALAKAVGWNAKVILSVPCCQHEVNKQLEKQRNLYSGKMKSKTEVMGVSEMLGDQLASMEEVLGPIMDYGLLRERFAALVTDGLRAKRLESEGYETQVLEFIDMEHTPKNILLR
;
A
#
# COMPACT_ATOMS: atom_id res chain seq x y z
N ARG A 1 2.89 -26.80 13.52
CA ARG A 1 2.37 -25.64 14.26
C ARG A 1 1.31 -26.11 15.24
N ALA A 2 1.31 -25.56 16.48
CA ALA A 2 0.24 -25.77 17.44
C ALA A 2 -0.28 -24.44 17.96
N VAL A 3 -1.60 -24.37 18.24
CA VAL A 3 -2.26 -23.20 18.82
C VAL A 3 -3.06 -23.67 20.02
N PHE A 4 -2.78 -23.07 21.18
CA PHE A 4 -3.43 -23.32 22.46
C PHE A 4 -4.39 -22.17 22.73
N SER A 5 -5.62 -22.49 23.10
CA SER A 5 -6.69 -21.51 23.36
C SER A 5 -7.63 -22.05 24.44
N ASN A 6 -8.55 -21.20 24.90
CA ASN A 6 -9.48 -21.51 25.98
C ASN A 6 -8.74 -21.87 27.29
N PRO A 7 -8.04 -20.90 27.92
CA PRO A 7 -7.27 -21.15 29.13
C PRO A 7 -8.19 -21.54 30.30
N ARG A 8 -7.66 -22.32 31.23
CA ARG A 8 -8.38 -22.71 32.47
C ARG A 8 -8.52 -21.54 33.43
N VAL A 9 -7.49 -20.67 33.47
CA VAL A 9 -7.46 -19.44 34.27
C VAL A 9 -7.38 -18.25 33.33
N LYS A 10 -8.32 -17.31 33.43
CA LYS A 10 -8.47 -16.20 32.48
C LYS A 10 -7.50 -15.02 32.68
N ASP A 11 -6.77 -14.98 33.77
CA ASP A 11 -5.98 -13.81 34.15
C ASP A 11 -4.49 -13.87 33.79
N ASN A 12 -4.08 -14.96 33.15
CA ASN A 12 -2.70 -15.18 32.68
C ASN A 12 -2.64 -15.16 31.15
N VAL A 13 -2.04 -16.19 30.57
CA VAL A 13 -1.89 -16.38 29.14
C VAL A 13 -3.25 -16.76 28.52
N VAL A 14 -3.76 -15.95 27.63
CA VAL A 14 -5.05 -16.17 26.95
C VAL A 14 -4.92 -17.06 25.71
N LYS A 15 -3.72 -17.13 25.13
CA LYS A 15 -3.41 -17.90 23.92
C LYS A 15 -1.92 -18.20 23.87
N ALA A 16 -1.55 -19.39 23.40
CA ALA A 16 -0.18 -19.70 23.06
C ALA A 16 -0.08 -20.29 21.66
N LYS A 17 1.01 -20.01 20.96
CA LYS A 17 1.33 -20.57 19.64
C LYS A 17 2.71 -21.18 19.68
N LEU A 18 2.85 -22.36 19.13
CA LEU A 18 4.10 -23.05 18.96
C LEU A 18 4.34 -23.33 17.48
N ARG A 19 5.50 -22.94 16.97
CA ARG A 19 5.89 -23.22 15.58
C ARG A 19 7.33 -23.71 15.50
N PRO A 20 7.62 -24.68 14.63
CA PRO A 20 9.01 -25.04 14.35
C PRO A 20 9.69 -23.92 13.57
N MET A 21 10.97 -23.74 13.82
CA MET A 21 11.86 -22.80 13.12
C MET A 21 13.27 -23.40 13.03
N GLU A 22 14.01 -22.99 12.04
CA GLU A 22 15.42 -23.32 11.90
C GLU A 22 16.26 -22.08 12.22
N GLN A 23 17.22 -22.20 13.12
CA GLN A 23 18.16 -21.14 13.42
C GLN A 23 19.59 -21.74 13.48
N LYS A 24 20.48 -21.21 12.65
CA LYS A 24 21.88 -21.66 12.51
C LYS A 24 22.04 -23.18 12.21
N GLY A 25 21.10 -23.75 11.46
CA GLY A 25 21.09 -25.18 11.12
C GLY A 25 20.48 -26.10 12.19
N GLU A 26 20.01 -25.54 13.32
CA GLU A 26 19.35 -26.30 14.38
C GLU A 26 17.84 -26.11 14.36
N LEU A 27 17.10 -27.20 14.57
CA LEU A 27 15.65 -27.17 14.70
C LEU A 27 15.27 -26.69 16.11
N LEU A 28 14.62 -25.56 16.18
CA LEU A 28 14.05 -24.98 17.38
C LEU A 28 12.53 -24.85 17.26
N PHE A 29 11.87 -24.59 18.38
CA PHE A 29 10.46 -24.26 18.43
C PHE A 29 10.27 -22.89 19.07
N GLN A 30 9.64 -21.99 18.36
CA GLN A 30 9.25 -20.70 18.91
C GLN A 30 7.89 -20.80 19.57
N LEU A 31 7.86 -20.52 20.87
CA LEU A 31 6.66 -20.35 21.65
C LEU A 31 6.32 -18.85 21.76
N GLU A 32 5.14 -18.49 21.32
CA GLU A 32 4.55 -17.16 21.48
C GLU A 32 3.40 -17.26 22.48
N SER A 33 3.50 -16.61 23.63
CA SER A 33 2.49 -16.58 24.68
C SER A 33 1.85 -15.19 24.74
N PHE A 34 0.53 -15.12 24.67
CA PHE A 34 -0.22 -13.87 24.63
C PHE A 34 -1.02 -13.70 25.92
N THR A 35 -0.81 -12.59 26.60
CA THR A 35 -1.73 -12.08 27.63
C THR A 35 -2.73 -11.12 26.99
N LYS A 36 -3.56 -10.44 27.78
CA LYS A 36 -4.49 -9.41 27.26
C LYS A 36 -3.78 -8.21 26.63
N THR A 37 -2.56 -7.90 27.07
CA THR A 37 -1.85 -6.66 26.69
C THR A 37 -0.46 -6.89 26.14
N GLN A 38 0.14 -8.07 26.28
CA GLN A 38 1.54 -8.35 25.94
C GLN A 38 1.68 -9.69 25.22
N ALA A 39 2.73 -9.80 24.41
CA ALA A 39 3.17 -11.03 23.79
C ALA A 39 4.61 -11.35 24.24
N PHE A 40 4.85 -12.59 24.63
CA PHE A 40 6.17 -13.10 25.04
C PHE A 40 6.64 -14.14 24.04
N HIS A 41 7.93 -14.13 23.73
CA HIS A 41 8.54 -15.05 22.79
C HIS A 41 9.67 -15.83 23.49
N LYS A 42 9.71 -17.14 23.28
CA LYS A 42 10.74 -18.02 23.78
C LYS A 42 11.10 -19.02 22.69
N ASN A 43 12.40 -19.18 22.43
CA ASN A 43 12.89 -20.21 21.52
C ASN A 43 13.33 -21.41 22.37
N LEU A 44 12.84 -22.58 22.01
CA LEU A 44 13.00 -23.81 22.77
C LEU A 44 13.67 -24.87 21.91
N THR A 45 14.54 -25.65 22.50
CA THR A 45 15.02 -26.90 21.90
C THR A 45 13.90 -27.93 21.83
N VAL A 46 14.12 -29.04 21.13
CA VAL A 46 13.15 -30.14 21.05
C VAL A 46 12.80 -30.70 22.44
N GLU A 47 13.80 -30.83 23.33
CA GLU A 47 13.59 -31.35 24.68
C GLU A 47 12.81 -30.36 25.54
N GLU A 48 13.23 -29.10 25.60
CA GLU A 48 12.49 -28.04 26.32
C GLU A 48 11.06 -27.90 25.84
N THR A 49 10.83 -28.12 24.54
CA THR A 49 9.48 -28.08 23.95
C THR A 49 8.58 -29.17 24.49
N LYS A 50 9.08 -30.37 24.78
CA LYS A 50 8.30 -31.45 25.38
C LYS A 50 7.80 -31.07 26.76
N ASP A 51 8.67 -30.51 27.59
CA ASP A 51 8.34 -30.09 28.95
C ASP A 51 7.34 -28.93 28.93
N GLU A 52 7.51 -27.99 28.04
CA GLU A 52 6.61 -26.84 27.90
C GLU A 52 5.24 -27.24 27.35
N LEU A 53 5.18 -28.20 26.42
CA LEU A 53 3.92 -28.76 25.93
C LEU A 53 3.09 -29.40 27.04
N ALA A 54 3.71 -30.11 27.97
CA ALA A 54 3.02 -30.70 29.11
C ALA A 54 2.33 -29.62 29.95
N LYS A 55 3.05 -28.52 30.27
CA LYS A 55 2.47 -27.37 31.00
C LYS A 55 1.32 -26.72 30.25
N LEU A 56 1.50 -26.46 28.95
CA LEU A 56 0.45 -25.85 28.12
C LEU A 56 -0.81 -26.71 28.04
N LEU A 57 -0.69 -28.04 28.03
CA LEU A 57 -1.85 -28.94 28.06
C LEU A 57 -2.57 -28.92 29.41
N GLU A 58 -1.88 -28.59 30.49
CA GLU A 58 -2.51 -28.36 31.79
C GLU A 58 -3.20 -26.98 31.87
N GLU A 59 -2.67 -25.97 31.20
CA GLU A 59 -3.19 -24.61 31.25
C GLU A 59 -4.37 -24.37 30.29
N PHE A 60 -4.41 -25.06 29.15
CA PHE A 60 -5.39 -24.84 28.09
C PHE A 60 -6.34 -26.01 27.90
N ARG A 61 -7.57 -25.72 27.48
CA ARG A 61 -8.61 -26.72 27.19
C ARG A 61 -8.78 -27.04 25.73
N GLN A 62 -8.17 -26.27 24.85
CA GLN A 62 -8.25 -26.48 23.40
C GLN A 62 -6.86 -26.35 22.78
N VAL A 63 -6.52 -27.33 21.96
CA VAL A 63 -5.29 -27.33 21.17
C VAL A 63 -5.64 -27.67 19.72
N GLN A 64 -5.12 -26.88 18.79
CA GLN A 64 -5.16 -27.16 17.37
C GLN A 64 -3.74 -27.41 16.88
N VAL A 65 -3.47 -28.57 16.31
CA VAL A 65 -2.18 -28.94 15.75
C VAL A 65 -2.32 -29.12 14.25
N GLU A 66 -1.55 -28.36 13.51
CA GLU A 66 -1.42 -28.48 12.05
C GLU A 66 -0.11 -29.22 11.73
N THR A 67 -0.23 -30.36 11.07
CA THR A 67 0.90 -31.10 10.53
C THR A 67 0.87 -31.10 9.00
N VAL A 68 1.89 -31.65 8.37
CA VAL A 68 1.94 -31.83 6.91
C VAL A 68 0.83 -32.79 6.41
N ARG A 69 0.43 -33.74 7.26
CA ARG A 69 -0.46 -34.85 6.89
C ARG A 69 -1.89 -34.68 7.41
N GLU A 70 -2.06 -34.08 8.56
CA GLU A 70 -3.36 -34.00 9.25
C GLU A 70 -3.49 -32.77 10.14
N ASP A 71 -4.71 -32.33 10.36
CA ASP A 71 -5.09 -31.36 11.36
C ASP A 71 -5.71 -32.07 12.56
N ILE A 72 -5.22 -31.80 13.75
CA ILE A 72 -5.63 -32.42 14.99
C ILE A 72 -6.24 -31.35 15.91
N THR A 73 -7.44 -31.59 16.41
CA THR A 73 -8.06 -30.77 17.42
C THR A 73 -8.25 -31.56 18.70
N VAL A 74 -7.68 -31.07 19.78
CA VAL A 74 -7.83 -31.63 21.13
C VAL A 74 -8.72 -30.70 21.94
N LEU A 75 -9.78 -31.24 22.52
CA LEU A 75 -10.70 -30.55 23.43
C LEU A 75 -10.69 -31.24 24.78
N ILE A 76 -10.42 -30.49 25.84
CA ILE A 76 -10.37 -30.98 27.19
C ILE A 76 -11.57 -30.43 27.99
N SER A 77 -12.45 -31.31 28.46
CA SER A 77 -13.62 -30.92 29.25
C SER A 77 -13.26 -30.36 30.64
N LYS A 78 -14.20 -29.73 31.33
CA LYS A 78 -13.99 -29.26 32.70
C LYS A 78 -13.62 -30.41 33.65
N LYS A 79 -14.06 -31.63 33.35
CA LYS A 79 -13.79 -32.87 34.15
C LYS A 79 -12.50 -33.57 33.71
N GLY A 80 -11.65 -32.97 32.86
CA GLY A 80 -10.38 -33.53 32.40
C GLY A 80 -10.48 -34.56 31.27
N LYS A 81 -11.70 -34.89 30.75
CA LYS A 81 -11.85 -35.84 29.65
C LYS A 81 -11.40 -35.18 28.33
N ALA A 82 -10.39 -35.76 27.65
CA ALA A 82 -9.91 -35.32 26.38
C ALA A 82 -10.70 -35.96 25.21
N THR A 83 -11.02 -35.15 24.20
CA THR A 83 -11.58 -35.61 22.91
C THR A 83 -10.66 -35.16 21.81
N ILE A 84 -10.19 -36.11 20.98
CA ILE A 84 -9.26 -35.86 19.90
C ILE A 84 -9.98 -36.09 18.57
N LYS A 85 -10.00 -35.06 17.72
CA LYS A 85 -10.51 -35.13 16.33
C LYS A 85 -9.33 -35.00 15.37
N ARG A 86 -9.24 -35.87 14.39
CA ARG A 86 -8.20 -35.87 13.35
C ARG A 86 -8.84 -35.76 11.98
N LYS A 87 -8.30 -34.84 11.14
CA LYS A 87 -8.74 -34.62 9.76
C LYS A 87 -7.52 -34.77 8.86
N ARG A 88 -7.47 -35.82 8.06
CA ARG A 88 -6.41 -36.01 7.06
C ARG A 88 -6.54 -34.99 5.92
N LYS A 89 -5.42 -34.44 5.49
CA LYS A 89 -5.34 -33.52 4.34
C LYS A 89 -5.37 -34.34 3.05
N LYS A 90 -6.20 -33.93 2.09
CA LYS A 90 -6.31 -34.59 0.77
C LYS A 90 -5.07 -34.39 -0.11
N VAL A 91 -4.34 -33.29 0.10
CA VAL A 91 -3.08 -32.96 -0.57
C VAL A 91 -2.01 -32.77 0.51
N GLN A 92 -0.85 -33.37 0.33
CA GLN A 92 0.28 -33.11 1.21
C GLN A 92 0.66 -31.63 1.09
N ALA A 93 0.51 -30.87 2.19
CA ALA A 93 1.01 -29.52 2.23
C ALA A 93 2.53 -29.56 1.99
N LYS A 94 3.06 -28.63 1.19
CA LYS A 94 4.52 -28.44 1.06
C LYS A 94 5.09 -28.29 2.47
N ALA A 95 6.29 -28.87 2.70
CA ALA A 95 7.01 -28.69 3.95
C ALA A 95 7.03 -27.19 4.30
N ALA A 96 6.68 -26.86 5.55
CA ALA A 96 6.69 -25.48 6.00
C ALA A 96 8.10 -24.93 5.87
N ASP A 97 8.23 -23.73 5.32
CA ASP A 97 9.47 -22.97 5.35
C ASP A 97 9.79 -22.68 6.83
N LEU A 98 10.84 -23.32 7.33
CA LEU A 98 11.30 -23.21 8.71
C LEU A 98 12.22 -22.00 8.94
N SER A 99 12.52 -21.22 7.90
CA SER A 99 13.38 -20.05 8.02
C SER A 99 12.82 -19.06 9.03
N HIS A 100 13.66 -18.57 9.93
CA HIS A 100 13.28 -17.64 10.99
C HIS A 100 12.82 -16.29 10.42
N ASN A 101 13.43 -15.87 9.33
CA ASN A 101 13.07 -14.68 8.58
C ASN A 101 12.29 -15.08 7.34
N ARG A 102 10.97 -14.88 7.35
CA ARG A 102 10.20 -14.85 6.11
C ARG A 102 10.80 -13.74 5.25
N LYS A 103 11.59 -14.11 4.26
CA LYS A 103 11.96 -13.17 3.21
C LYS A 103 10.65 -12.75 2.54
N LYS A 104 10.35 -11.45 2.57
CA LYS A 104 9.23 -10.90 1.78
C LYS A 104 9.51 -11.27 0.33
N LYS A 105 8.58 -11.96 -0.34
CA LYS A 105 8.68 -12.18 -1.77
C LYS A 105 8.38 -10.87 -2.45
N TYR A 106 9.34 -10.34 -3.14
CA TYR A 106 9.19 -9.16 -3.98
C TYR A 106 8.85 -9.59 -5.41
N ILE A 107 8.14 -8.75 -6.14
CA ILE A 107 7.84 -8.96 -7.57
C ILE A 107 9.15 -8.89 -8.38
N LEU A 108 9.99 -7.90 -8.09
CA LEU A 108 11.36 -7.85 -8.59
C LEU A 108 12.24 -8.54 -7.54
N GLU A 109 12.83 -9.68 -7.92
CA GLU A 109 13.58 -10.51 -6.98
C GLU A 109 15.05 -10.09 -6.92
N GLU A 110 15.65 -10.17 -5.73
CA GLU A 110 17.09 -10.05 -5.57
C GLU A 110 17.80 -11.26 -6.23
N GLY A 111 18.91 -10.98 -6.93
CA GLY A 111 19.66 -11.99 -7.70
C GLY A 111 19.29 -12.05 -9.18
N ILE A 112 18.21 -11.40 -9.60
CA ILE A 112 17.85 -11.24 -11.01
C ILE A 112 18.19 -9.82 -11.42
N ALA A 113 19.12 -9.68 -12.38
CA ALA A 113 19.56 -8.38 -12.86
C ALA A 113 18.43 -7.66 -13.62
N VAL A 114 18.06 -6.47 -13.17
CA VAL A 114 17.05 -5.62 -13.80
C VAL A 114 17.70 -4.33 -14.28
N PRO A 115 17.79 -4.07 -15.61
CA PRO A 115 18.60 -2.99 -16.17
C PRO A 115 18.29 -1.61 -15.58
N PHE A 116 17.02 -1.22 -15.49
CA PHE A 116 16.66 0.09 -14.95
C PHE A 116 16.98 0.25 -13.46
N LEU A 117 16.97 -0.83 -12.65
CA LEU A 117 17.37 -0.79 -11.25
C LEU A 117 18.88 -0.60 -11.09
N GLN A 118 19.66 -1.14 -12.03
CA GLN A 118 21.12 -0.97 -12.06
C GLN A 118 21.50 0.48 -12.38
N ASP A 119 20.91 1.07 -13.41
CA ASP A 119 21.15 2.47 -13.79
C ASP A 119 20.66 3.47 -12.73
N LEU A 120 19.63 3.11 -11.98
CA LEU A 120 19.20 3.88 -10.80
C LEU A 120 20.13 3.73 -9.59
N GLY A 121 21.11 2.85 -9.65
CA GLY A 121 21.98 2.50 -8.52
C GLY A 121 21.25 1.81 -7.37
N VAL A 122 20.08 1.22 -7.64
CA VAL A 122 19.28 0.45 -6.65
C VAL A 122 19.79 -0.99 -6.59
N MET A 123 20.29 -1.50 -7.71
CA MET A 123 20.79 -2.86 -7.87
C MET A 123 22.22 -2.85 -8.43
N THR A 124 23.04 -3.77 -7.98
CA THR A 124 24.38 -3.99 -8.52
C THR A 124 24.34 -4.82 -9.80
N GLN A 125 25.46 -4.92 -10.53
CA GLN A 125 25.55 -5.69 -11.76
C GLN A 125 25.24 -7.20 -11.56
N ASP A 126 25.55 -7.73 -10.37
CA ASP A 126 25.28 -9.13 -9.99
C ASP A 126 23.87 -9.32 -9.37
N GLY A 127 22.98 -8.34 -9.51
CA GLY A 127 21.58 -8.44 -9.08
C GLY A 127 21.32 -8.23 -7.59
N LYS A 128 22.32 -7.83 -6.79
CA LYS A 128 22.14 -7.56 -5.37
C LYS A 128 21.57 -6.17 -5.13
N ILE A 129 20.74 -6.03 -4.11
CA ILE A 129 20.18 -4.73 -3.74
C ILE A 129 21.19 -3.91 -2.94
N VAL A 130 21.41 -2.67 -3.37
CA VAL A 130 22.27 -1.71 -2.66
C VAL A 130 21.60 -1.34 -1.34
N ARG A 131 22.25 -1.62 -0.22
CA ARG A 131 21.69 -1.47 1.14
C ARG A 131 21.09 -0.08 1.39
N MET A 132 21.74 0.99 0.96
CA MET A 132 21.27 2.37 1.10
C MET A 132 20.05 2.69 0.22
N LYS A 133 19.73 1.85 -0.74
CA LYS A 133 18.61 1.98 -1.68
C LYS A 133 17.48 0.98 -1.43
N MET A 134 17.53 0.25 -0.33
CA MET A 134 16.54 -0.76 0.02
C MET A 134 15.12 -0.18 0.10
N ASP A 135 14.96 1.03 0.61
CA ASP A 135 13.65 1.68 0.70
C ASP A 135 13.08 2.03 -0.69
N LYS A 136 13.97 2.46 -1.61
CA LYS A 136 13.58 2.69 -3.00
C LYS A 136 13.14 1.39 -3.68
N PHE A 137 13.87 0.31 -3.46
CA PHE A 137 13.51 -1.02 -3.95
C PHE A 137 12.16 -1.48 -3.41
N ARG A 138 11.91 -1.29 -2.11
CA ARG A 138 10.61 -1.60 -1.48
C ARG A 138 9.47 -0.77 -2.07
N GLN A 139 9.69 0.53 -2.27
CA GLN A 139 8.72 1.43 -2.88
C GLN A 139 8.33 0.98 -4.30
N ILE A 140 9.31 0.62 -5.14
CA ILE A 140 9.06 0.11 -6.48
C ILE A 140 8.25 -1.18 -6.42
N ASN A 141 8.64 -2.15 -5.60
CA ASN A 141 7.91 -3.40 -5.46
C ASN A 141 6.48 -3.17 -4.93
N ARG A 142 6.29 -2.24 -3.99
CA ARG A 142 4.97 -1.90 -3.48
C ARG A 142 4.06 -1.32 -4.56
N PHE A 143 4.61 -0.46 -5.41
CA PHE A 143 3.89 0.04 -6.58
C PHE A 143 3.47 -1.10 -7.53
N LEU A 144 4.37 -2.02 -7.79
CA LEU A 144 4.07 -3.18 -8.64
C LEU A 144 3.03 -4.13 -8.02
N GLU A 145 2.96 -4.25 -6.68
CA GLU A 145 1.88 -4.97 -6.00
C GLU A 145 0.50 -4.35 -6.35
N PHE A 146 0.38 -3.01 -6.38
CA PHE A 146 -0.86 -2.34 -6.80
C PHE A 146 -1.16 -2.53 -8.29
N VAL A 147 -0.13 -2.56 -9.13
CA VAL A 147 -0.29 -2.89 -10.55
C VAL A 147 -0.72 -4.35 -10.73
N GLU A 148 -0.19 -5.28 -9.91
CA GLU A 148 -0.61 -6.70 -9.94
C GLU A 148 -2.08 -6.87 -9.58
N ASP A 149 -2.56 -6.13 -8.57
CA ASP A 149 -3.95 -6.19 -8.11
C ASP A 149 -4.96 -5.79 -9.19
N ILE A 150 -4.56 -4.90 -10.14
CA ILE A 150 -5.47 -4.39 -11.19
C ILE A 150 -5.35 -5.16 -12.52
N LEU A 151 -4.49 -6.16 -12.62
CA LEU A 151 -4.36 -6.98 -13.84
C LEU A 151 -5.68 -7.58 -14.34
N PRO A 152 -6.62 -8.01 -13.45
CA PRO A 152 -7.91 -8.54 -13.90
C PRO A 152 -8.79 -7.53 -14.65
N GLN A 153 -8.54 -6.22 -14.51
CA GLN A 153 -9.24 -5.15 -15.21
C GLN A 153 -8.62 -4.82 -16.57
N LEU A 154 -7.41 -5.33 -16.84
CA LEU A 154 -6.69 -5.09 -18.09
C LEU A 154 -6.90 -6.22 -19.08
N ASP A 155 -7.24 -5.87 -20.32
CA ASP A 155 -7.41 -6.81 -21.41
C ASP A 155 -6.04 -7.25 -21.94
N LYS A 156 -5.78 -8.57 -21.95
CA LYS A 156 -4.50 -9.12 -22.39
C LYS A 156 -4.45 -9.41 -23.89
N ASP A 157 -5.60 -9.40 -24.56
CA ASP A 157 -5.72 -9.85 -25.94
C ASP A 157 -5.55 -8.72 -26.98
N ARG A 158 -5.22 -7.51 -26.52
CA ARG A 158 -4.98 -6.33 -27.35
C ARG A 158 -3.90 -5.43 -26.77
N GLU A 159 -3.40 -4.50 -27.62
CA GLU A 159 -2.52 -3.44 -27.12
C GLU A 159 -3.27 -2.52 -26.14
N LEU A 160 -2.63 -2.23 -25.01
CA LEU A 160 -3.12 -1.29 -24.00
C LEU A 160 -2.34 0.02 -24.06
N THR A 161 -3.03 1.14 -23.95
CA THR A 161 -2.41 2.46 -23.84
C THR A 161 -2.43 2.91 -22.38
N LEU A 162 -1.25 3.20 -21.83
CA LEU A 162 -1.05 3.68 -20.48
C LEU A 162 -0.41 5.07 -20.50
N LEU A 163 -0.88 5.96 -19.63
CA LEU A 163 -0.31 7.30 -19.44
C LEU A 163 0.24 7.45 -18.03
N ASP A 164 1.44 8.00 -17.91
CA ASP A 164 2.06 8.36 -16.62
C ASP A 164 2.34 9.87 -16.60
N PHE A 165 1.56 10.58 -15.81
CA PHE A 165 1.63 12.02 -15.68
C PHE A 165 2.53 12.47 -14.54
N GLY A 166 3.45 13.42 -14.82
CA GLY A 166 4.45 13.85 -13.87
C GLY A 166 5.47 12.75 -13.61
N CYS A 167 5.85 12.03 -14.67
CA CYS A 167 6.68 10.82 -14.56
C CYS A 167 8.08 11.09 -13.95
N GLY A 168 8.57 12.34 -13.95
CA GLY A 168 9.84 12.74 -13.39
C GLY A 168 10.99 11.87 -13.91
N LYS A 169 11.80 11.31 -13.02
CA LYS A 169 12.88 10.37 -13.39
C LYS A 169 12.39 8.98 -13.83
N SER A 170 11.09 8.79 -13.91
CA SER A 170 10.37 7.67 -14.54
C SER A 170 10.70 6.27 -14.05
N TYR A 171 11.33 6.12 -12.87
CA TYR A 171 11.69 4.77 -12.39
C TYR A 171 10.48 3.86 -12.14
N LEU A 172 9.32 4.43 -11.78
CA LEU A 172 8.08 3.66 -11.64
C LEU A 172 7.45 3.34 -13.00
N THR A 173 7.59 4.24 -13.98
CA THR A 173 7.19 4.01 -15.37
C THR A 173 8.01 2.87 -16.00
N PHE A 174 9.34 2.88 -15.81
CA PHE A 174 10.21 1.78 -16.24
C PHE A 174 9.84 0.46 -15.52
N ALA A 175 9.56 0.51 -14.21
CA ALA A 175 9.15 -0.67 -13.46
C ALA A 175 7.83 -1.23 -13.98
N MET A 176 6.86 -0.37 -14.30
CA MET A 176 5.56 -0.76 -14.85
C MET A 176 5.71 -1.39 -16.24
N TYR A 177 6.52 -0.79 -17.13
CA TYR A 177 6.81 -1.37 -18.45
C TYR A 177 7.46 -2.74 -18.31
N TYR A 178 8.52 -2.86 -17.52
CA TYR A 178 9.21 -4.12 -17.28
C TYR A 178 8.27 -5.18 -16.72
N TYR A 179 7.44 -4.82 -15.74
CA TYR A 179 6.52 -5.76 -15.13
C TYR A 179 5.43 -6.23 -16.09
N LEU A 180 4.74 -5.30 -16.73
CA LEU A 180 3.61 -5.63 -17.61
C LEU A 180 4.08 -6.29 -18.90
N HIS A 181 5.11 -5.76 -19.55
CA HIS A 181 5.61 -6.28 -20.83
C HIS A 181 6.51 -7.50 -20.64
N GLU A 182 7.63 -7.34 -19.90
CA GLU A 182 8.66 -8.38 -19.82
C GLU A 182 8.23 -9.56 -18.92
N LEU A 183 7.61 -9.29 -17.78
CA LEU A 183 7.26 -10.35 -16.83
C LEU A 183 5.87 -10.95 -17.05
N LYS A 184 4.89 -10.15 -17.46
CA LYS A 184 3.50 -10.60 -17.61
C LYS A 184 3.07 -10.79 -19.07
N GLY A 185 3.84 -10.32 -20.05
CA GLY A 185 3.60 -10.50 -21.48
C GLY A 185 2.37 -9.76 -22.00
N TYR A 186 2.05 -8.59 -21.44
CA TYR A 186 1.04 -7.71 -22.00
C TYR A 186 1.61 -6.94 -23.19
N ASP A 187 0.81 -6.76 -24.22
CA ASP A 187 1.11 -5.79 -25.27
C ASP A 187 0.69 -4.40 -24.80
N ILE A 188 1.68 -3.54 -24.50
CA ILE A 188 1.44 -2.23 -23.90
C ILE A 188 2.21 -1.14 -24.62
N ARG A 189 1.60 0.03 -24.71
CA ARG A 189 2.23 1.30 -25.06
C ARG A 189 2.12 2.23 -23.87
N ILE A 190 3.27 2.69 -23.35
CA ILE A 190 3.30 3.65 -22.25
C ILE A 190 3.82 4.99 -22.73
N ILE A 191 3.11 6.07 -22.36
CA ILE A 191 3.51 7.44 -22.63
C ILE A 191 3.69 8.15 -21.29
N GLY A 192 4.92 8.54 -20.98
CA GLY A 192 5.25 9.36 -19.81
C GLY A 192 5.28 10.84 -20.20
N LEU A 193 4.69 11.71 -19.39
CA LEU A 193 4.72 13.16 -19.58
C LEU A 193 5.35 13.86 -18.38
N ASP A 194 6.23 14.82 -18.67
CA ASP A 194 6.79 15.75 -17.69
C ASP A 194 7.11 17.09 -18.37
N LEU A 195 7.21 18.17 -17.59
CA LEU A 195 7.53 19.50 -18.08
C LEU A 195 9.03 19.71 -18.34
N LYS A 196 9.89 18.85 -17.78
CA LYS A 196 11.36 19.00 -17.79
C LYS A 196 11.98 18.31 -18.99
N THR A 197 12.38 19.10 -19.97
CA THR A 197 12.97 18.61 -21.24
C THR A 197 14.20 17.72 -21.04
N ASP A 198 15.12 18.10 -20.15
CA ASP A 198 16.34 17.34 -19.86
C ASP A 198 16.02 15.96 -19.26
N VAL A 199 15.02 15.88 -18.40
CA VAL A 199 14.54 14.61 -17.81
C VAL A 199 13.94 13.72 -18.89
N ILE A 200 13.10 14.27 -19.75
CA ILE A 200 12.44 13.53 -20.83
C ILE A 200 13.44 12.98 -21.85
N LEU A 201 14.43 13.79 -22.26
CA LEU A 201 15.50 13.34 -23.16
C LEU A 201 16.25 12.14 -22.54
N HIS A 202 16.66 12.26 -21.28
CA HIS A 202 17.35 11.18 -20.58
C HIS A 202 16.49 9.91 -20.47
N CYS A 203 15.20 10.04 -20.16
CA CYS A 203 14.29 8.90 -20.08
C CYS A 203 14.12 8.18 -21.43
N ASN A 204 14.04 8.92 -22.54
CA ASN A 204 13.98 8.33 -23.87
C ASN A 204 15.30 7.61 -24.25
N GLU A 205 16.46 8.15 -23.87
CA GLU A 205 17.75 7.47 -24.03
C GLU A 205 17.79 6.14 -23.27
N LEU A 206 17.30 6.12 -22.03
CA LEU A 206 17.22 4.91 -21.22
C LEU A 206 16.22 3.90 -21.80
N ALA A 207 15.04 4.33 -22.24
CA ALA A 207 14.06 3.46 -22.89
C ALA A 207 14.66 2.77 -24.13
N LYS A 208 15.37 3.53 -24.98
CA LYS A 208 16.09 2.98 -26.13
C LYS A 208 17.21 2.03 -25.71
N LYS A 209 17.97 2.35 -24.66
CA LYS A 209 19.04 1.50 -24.12
C LYS A 209 18.51 0.14 -23.67
N TYR A 210 17.31 0.12 -23.07
CA TYR A 210 16.69 -1.13 -22.58
C TYR A 210 15.90 -1.89 -23.66
N GLY A 211 15.76 -1.35 -24.87
CA GLY A 211 14.95 -1.93 -25.92
C GLY A 211 13.44 -1.82 -25.69
N TYR A 212 12.99 -0.83 -24.90
CA TYR A 212 11.57 -0.61 -24.59
C TYR A 212 10.91 0.22 -25.69
N GLU A 213 10.68 -0.41 -26.85
CA GLU A 213 10.24 0.27 -28.08
C GLU A 213 8.88 0.98 -27.95
N LYS A 214 7.99 0.47 -27.10
CA LYS A 214 6.65 1.02 -26.86
C LYS A 214 6.58 1.91 -25.62
N LEU A 215 7.72 2.33 -25.06
CA LEU A 215 7.83 3.29 -23.96
C LEU A 215 8.38 4.62 -24.50
N THR A 216 7.55 5.66 -24.48
CA THR A 216 7.90 6.98 -25.01
C THR A 216 7.69 8.05 -23.94
N PHE A 217 8.57 9.01 -23.88
CA PHE A 217 8.45 10.15 -22.98
C PHE A 217 8.34 11.45 -23.79
N LEU A 218 7.37 12.30 -23.40
CA LEU A 218 7.05 13.55 -24.09
C LEU A 218 7.12 14.73 -23.11
N VAL A 219 7.64 15.86 -23.60
CA VAL A 219 7.57 17.14 -22.88
C VAL A 219 6.17 17.72 -23.08
N GLY A 220 5.43 17.96 -22.01
CA GLY A 220 4.10 18.54 -22.11
C GLY A 220 3.42 18.71 -20.78
N ASP A 221 2.45 19.65 -20.78
CA ASP A 221 1.53 19.81 -19.65
C ASP A 221 0.38 18.81 -19.79
N ILE A 222 -0.03 18.26 -18.67
CA ILE A 222 -1.15 17.34 -18.56
C ILE A 222 -2.46 17.96 -19.03
N ALA A 223 -2.65 19.26 -18.77
CA ALA A 223 -3.87 19.97 -19.13
C ALA A 223 -4.05 20.06 -20.64
N ASP A 224 -2.94 20.21 -21.39
CA ASP A 224 -2.95 20.45 -22.83
C ASP A 224 -2.74 19.18 -23.67
N TYR A 225 -2.49 18.03 -23.03
CA TYR A 225 -2.20 16.80 -23.76
C TYR A 225 -3.47 16.21 -24.41
N GLU A 226 -3.45 16.05 -25.74
CA GLU A 226 -4.54 15.50 -26.54
C GLU A 226 -4.07 14.38 -27.50
N GLY A 227 -2.90 13.79 -27.24
CA GLY A 227 -2.26 12.84 -28.14
C GLY A 227 -2.89 11.44 -28.20
N VAL A 228 -4.02 11.22 -27.49
CA VAL A 228 -4.74 9.94 -27.44
C VAL A 228 -6.24 10.17 -27.32
N ASP A 229 -7.03 9.28 -27.93
CA ASP A 229 -8.50 9.32 -27.85
C ASP A 229 -9.04 8.41 -26.75
N GLN A 230 -8.31 7.36 -26.40
CA GLN A 230 -8.69 6.39 -25.38
C GLN A 230 -7.44 5.89 -24.62
N VAL A 231 -7.60 5.68 -23.32
CA VAL A 231 -6.55 5.21 -22.43
C VAL A 231 -7.10 4.08 -21.59
N ASP A 232 -6.31 3.01 -21.40
CA ASP A 232 -6.70 1.90 -20.54
C ASP A 232 -6.37 2.15 -19.08
N MET A 233 -5.23 2.81 -18.83
CA MET A 233 -4.76 3.09 -17.47
C MET A 233 -4.07 4.45 -17.40
N VAL A 234 -4.42 5.23 -16.39
CA VAL A 234 -3.73 6.49 -16.05
C VAL A 234 -3.02 6.31 -14.71
N VAL A 235 -1.74 6.68 -14.68
CA VAL A 235 -0.92 6.74 -13.48
C VAL A 235 -0.49 8.19 -13.25
N THR A 236 -0.61 8.65 -12.01
CA THR A 236 -0.13 9.97 -11.60
C THR A 236 0.41 9.90 -10.19
N LEU A 237 1.72 9.79 -10.06
CA LEU A 237 2.39 9.59 -8.77
C LEU A 237 3.07 10.86 -8.24
N HIS A 238 3.24 11.88 -9.10
CA HIS A 238 3.96 13.09 -8.75
C HIS A 238 3.34 14.36 -9.37
N ALA A 239 2.09 14.31 -9.81
CA ALA A 239 1.36 15.52 -10.18
C ALA A 239 0.97 16.29 -8.92
N CYS A 240 1.52 17.49 -8.76
CA CYS A 240 1.34 18.29 -7.56
C CYS A 240 0.08 19.16 -7.64
N ASP A 241 -0.62 19.27 -6.50
CA ASP A 241 -1.78 20.16 -6.28
C ASP A 241 -2.87 19.96 -7.33
N THR A 242 -3.28 21.00 -8.04
CA THR A 242 -4.33 20.97 -9.07
C THR A 242 -3.95 20.16 -10.33
N ALA A 243 -2.67 19.89 -10.59
CA ALA A 243 -2.26 19.00 -11.68
C ALA A 243 -2.80 17.57 -11.50
N THR A 244 -2.97 17.11 -10.26
CA THR A 244 -3.68 15.84 -9.99
C THR A 244 -5.13 15.89 -10.46
N ASP A 245 -5.82 17.01 -10.25
CA ASP A 245 -7.23 17.16 -10.64
C ASP A 245 -7.40 17.16 -12.16
N TYR A 246 -6.47 17.80 -12.89
CA TYR A 246 -6.42 17.72 -14.37
C TYR A 246 -6.17 16.30 -14.85
N ALA A 247 -5.24 15.56 -14.20
CA ALA A 247 -4.97 14.17 -14.54
C ALA A 247 -6.20 13.29 -14.38
N LEU A 248 -6.89 13.42 -13.25
CA LEU A 248 -8.10 12.65 -12.97
C LEU A 248 -9.23 13.03 -13.96
N ALA A 249 -9.42 14.31 -14.26
CA ALA A 249 -10.41 14.77 -15.24
C ALA A 249 -10.12 14.22 -16.66
N LYS A 250 -8.87 14.26 -17.10
CA LYS A 250 -8.45 13.67 -18.37
C LYS A 250 -8.65 12.15 -18.39
N ALA A 251 -8.30 11.44 -17.29
CA ALA A 251 -8.52 10.00 -17.16
C ALA A 251 -10.00 9.63 -17.32
N VAL A 252 -10.89 10.39 -16.69
CA VAL A 252 -12.35 10.25 -16.85
C VAL A 252 -12.77 10.52 -18.30
N GLY A 253 -12.29 11.62 -18.89
CA GLY A 253 -12.62 11.99 -20.27
C GLY A 253 -12.17 10.94 -21.31
N TRP A 254 -11.06 10.26 -21.09
CA TRP A 254 -10.58 9.14 -21.93
C TRP A 254 -11.21 7.80 -21.58
N ASN A 255 -12.13 7.76 -20.62
CA ASN A 255 -12.78 6.54 -20.15
C ASN A 255 -11.74 5.46 -19.70
N ALA A 256 -10.72 5.90 -18.99
CA ALA A 256 -9.68 5.01 -18.48
C ALA A 256 -10.29 3.94 -17.57
N LYS A 257 -9.95 2.68 -17.79
CA LYS A 257 -10.47 1.57 -16.97
C LYS A 257 -9.87 1.54 -15.58
N VAL A 258 -8.63 2.00 -15.46
CA VAL A 258 -7.85 2.00 -14.20
C VAL A 258 -7.20 3.36 -14.01
N ILE A 259 -7.29 3.88 -12.80
CA ILE A 259 -6.60 5.09 -12.36
C ILE A 259 -5.81 4.77 -11.09
N LEU A 260 -4.50 5.06 -11.10
CA LEU A 260 -3.64 5.00 -9.92
C LEU A 260 -3.05 6.38 -9.65
N SER A 261 -3.52 7.05 -8.60
CA SER A 261 -3.07 8.40 -8.26
C SER A 261 -2.50 8.46 -6.84
N VAL A 262 -1.29 9.02 -6.71
CA VAL A 262 -0.67 9.31 -5.40
C VAL A 262 -0.46 10.82 -5.28
N PRO A 263 -1.46 11.55 -4.77
CA PRO A 263 -1.37 12.99 -4.58
C PRO A 263 -0.29 13.36 -3.57
N CYS A 264 0.63 14.23 -3.93
CA CYS A 264 1.74 14.62 -3.04
C CYS A 264 1.58 16.03 -2.43
N CYS A 265 0.78 16.90 -3.03
CA CYS A 265 0.56 18.26 -2.58
C CYS A 265 -0.93 18.62 -2.71
N GLN A 266 -1.51 19.23 -1.68
CA GLN A 266 -2.92 19.64 -1.64
C GLN A 266 -3.01 21.02 -0.96
N HIS A 267 -2.62 22.07 -1.68
CA HIS A 267 -2.52 23.42 -1.10
C HIS A 267 -3.79 24.24 -1.27
N GLU A 268 -4.62 23.96 -2.29
CA GLU A 268 -5.75 24.80 -2.65
C GLU A 268 -6.79 24.87 -1.52
N VAL A 269 -7.24 23.74 -1.00
CA VAL A 269 -8.22 23.69 0.11
C VAL A 269 -7.63 24.34 1.37
N ASN A 270 -6.34 24.15 1.66
CA ASN A 270 -5.70 24.78 2.80
C ASN A 270 -5.69 26.32 2.69
N LYS A 271 -5.40 26.87 1.50
CA LYS A 271 -5.47 28.31 1.24
C LYS A 271 -6.88 28.86 1.42
N GLN A 272 -7.90 28.13 0.97
CA GLN A 272 -9.30 28.52 1.14
C GLN A 272 -9.71 28.53 2.61
N LEU A 273 -9.36 27.50 3.37
CA LEU A 273 -9.61 27.42 4.82
C LEU A 273 -8.89 28.53 5.59
N GLU A 274 -7.65 28.84 5.23
CA GLU A 274 -6.90 29.93 5.85
C GLU A 274 -7.54 31.29 5.56
N LYS A 275 -7.98 31.52 4.34
CA LYS A 275 -8.70 32.76 3.96
C LYS A 275 -9.99 32.90 4.77
N GLN A 276 -10.78 31.84 4.88
CA GLN A 276 -12.03 31.86 5.68
C GLN A 276 -11.72 32.15 7.15
N ARG A 277 -10.77 31.45 7.77
CA ARG A 277 -10.35 31.71 9.15
C ARG A 277 -9.97 33.17 9.38
N ASN A 278 -9.19 33.78 8.48
CA ASN A 278 -8.77 35.17 8.59
C ASN A 278 -9.94 36.17 8.49
N LEU A 279 -10.98 35.84 7.74
CA LEU A 279 -12.23 36.61 7.67
C LEU A 279 -12.98 36.53 9.01
N TYR A 280 -13.18 35.35 9.58
CA TYR A 280 -13.89 35.16 10.86
C TYR A 280 -13.12 35.69 12.05
N SER A 281 -11.79 35.65 12.06
CA SER A 281 -10.95 36.17 13.14
C SER A 281 -10.80 37.68 13.16
N GLY A 282 -11.49 38.44 12.28
CA GLY A 282 -11.45 39.90 12.20
C GLY A 282 -10.10 40.49 11.76
N LYS A 283 -9.16 39.65 11.30
CA LYS A 283 -7.86 40.11 10.79
C LYS A 283 -7.92 40.75 9.40
N MET A 284 -8.98 40.53 8.66
CA MET A 284 -9.26 41.22 7.41
C MET A 284 -10.50 42.09 7.56
N LYS A 285 -10.31 43.40 7.53
CA LYS A 285 -11.41 44.36 7.42
C LYS A 285 -11.95 44.38 6.01
N SER A 286 -12.93 43.52 5.71
CA SER A 286 -13.85 43.77 4.62
C SER A 286 -15.26 43.40 5.09
N LYS A 287 -15.95 44.43 5.55
CA LYS A 287 -17.41 44.47 5.62
C LYS A 287 -17.89 44.56 4.18
N THR A 288 -18.31 43.48 3.58
CA THR A 288 -19.39 43.51 2.57
C THR A 288 -19.87 42.08 2.30
N GLU A 289 -21.13 41.84 2.60
CA GLU A 289 -22.00 40.82 2.08
C GLU A 289 -21.78 39.34 2.48
N VAL A 290 -22.15 39.02 3.72
CA VAL A 290 -22.79 37.76 4.03
C VAL A 290 -24.07 38.06 4.84
N MET A 291 -24.99 38.75 4.22
CA MET A 291 -26.38 38.87 4.72
C MET A 291 -27.26 38.03 3.78
N GLY A 292 -27.76 36.91 4.27
CA GLY A 292 -28.83 36.19 3.61
C GLY A 292 -28.86 34.65 3.76
N VAL A 293 -27.81 34.03 4.30
CA VAL A 293 -27.78 32.55 4.46
C VAL A 293 -27.68 32.15 5.95
N SER A 294 -27.71 33.12 6.84
CA SER A 294 -27.25 33.03 8.23
C SER A 294 -28.22 32.34 9.21
N GLU A 295 -29.52 32.28 8.97
CA GLU A 295 -30.44 31.81 10.01
C GLU A 295 -30.75 30.30 9.93
N MET A 296 -30.68 29.67 8.75
CA MET A 296 -30.92 28.23 8.63
C MET A 296 -29.65 27.36 8.79
N LEU A 297 -28.45 27.95 8.62
CA LEU A 297 -27.17 27.26 8.72
C LEU A 297 -26.42 27.58 10.03
N GLY A 298 -26.93 28.55 10.82
CA GLY A 298 -26.25 29.07 12.01
C GLY A 298 -25.88 28.02 13.04
N ASP A 299 -26.82 27.15 13.38
CA ASP A 299 -26.59 26.12 14.40
C ASP A 299 -25.68 24.96 13.89
N GLN A 300 -25.75 24.65 12.60
CA GLN A 300 -24.88 23.63 11.99
C GLN A 300 -23.44 24.15 11.78
N LEU A 301 -23.31 25.43 11.43
CA LEU A 301 -21.98 26.06 11.31
C LEU A 301 -21.33 26.27 12.67
N ALA A 302 -22.08 26.63 13.71
CA ALA A 302 -21.58 26.74 15.07
C ALA A 302 -21.07 25.38 15.61
N SER A 303 -21.80 24.30 15.34
CA SER A 303 -21.38 22.94 15.72
C SER A 303 -20.13 22.48 14.95
N MET A 304 -19.98 22.83 13.68
CA MET A 304 -18.78 22.55 12.90
C MET A 304 -17.57 23.37 13.37
N GLU A 305 -17.77 24.62 13.75
CA GLU A 305 -16.70 25.49 14.27
C GLU A 305 -16.20 24.97 15.63
N GLU A 306 -17.09 24.51 16.50
CA GLU A 306 -16.72 23.90 17.77
C GLU A 306 -15.88 22.63 17.59
N VAL A 307 -16.22 21.79 16.61
CA VAL A 307 -15.50 20.53 16.34
C VAL A 307 -14.21 20.76 15.55
N LEU A 308 -14.23 21.61 14.52
CA LEU A 308 -13.09 21.82 13.61
C LEU A 308 -12.18 22.97 14.01
N GLY A 309 -12.66 23.92 14.84
CA GLY A 309 -11.88 25.06 15.28
C GLY A 309 -10.48 24.69 15.81
N PRO A 310 -10.36 23.73 16.72
CA PRO A 310 -9.06 23.29 17.23
C PRO A 310 -8.10 22.77 16.13
N ILE A 311 -8.62 22.21 15.05
CA ILE A 311 -7.82 21.77 13.90
C ILE A 311 -7.39 22.97 13.05
N MET A 312 -8.32 23.91 12.84
CA MET A 312 -8.11 25.08 12.00
C MET A 312 -7.12 26.09 12.59
N ASP A 313 -7.00 26.15 13.91
CA ASP A 313 -6.10 27.06 14.61
C ASP A 313 -4.62 26.75 14.43
N TYR A 314 -4.29 25.50 14.21
CA TYR A 314 -2.91 25.06 14.03
C TYR A 314 -2.59 24.79 12.55
N GLY A 315 -1.66 25.55 11.97
CA GLY A 315 -1.30 25.48 10.55
C GLY A 315 -0.98 24.05 10.06
N LEU A 316 -0.22 23.29 10.86
CA LEU A 316 0.12 21.90 10.54
C LEU A 316 -1.11 20.98 10.52
N LEU A 317 -2.02 21.13 11.48
CA LEU A 317 -3.23 20.31 11.54
C LEU A 317 -4.18 20.67 10.40
N ARG A 318 -4.34 21.96 10.11
CA ARG A 318 -5.14 22.46 9.00
C ARG A 318 -4.63 21.96 7.66
N GLU A 319 -3.30 21.99 7.42
CA GLU A 319 -2.70 21.46 6.19
C GLU A 319 -2.99 19.98 6.01
N ARG A 320 -2.80 19.16 7.06
CA ARG A 320 -3.07 17.71 7.01
C ARG A 320 -4.55 17.41 6.80
N PHE A 321 -5.42 18.16 7.48
CA PHE A 321 -6.87 18.04 7.31
C PHE A 321 -7.28 18.41 5.89
N ALA A 322 -6.79 19.52 5.36
CA ALA A 322 -7.05 19.95 3.99
C ALA A 322 -6.60 18.91 2.95
N ALA A 323 -5.46 18.26 3.17
CA ALA A 323 -4.99 17.20 2.32
C ALA A 323 -5.95 16.00 2.30
N LEU A 324 -6.38 15.53 3.47
CA LEU A 324 -7.34 14.41 3.58
C LEU A 324 -8.70 14.75 2.95
N VAL A 325 -9.20 15.98 3.17
CA VAL A 325 -10.44 16.46 2.56
C VAL A 325 -10.32 16.49 1.03
N THR A 326 -9.20 17.01 0.51
CA THR A 326 -8.95 17.07 -0.94
C THR A 326 -8.97 15.67 -1.56
N ASP A 327 -8.26 14.71 -0.96
CA ASP A 327 -8.21 13.34 -1.49
C ASP A 327 -9.55 12.62 -1.35
N GLY A 328 -10.30 12.88 -0.27
CA GLY A 328 -11.67 12.40 -0.11
C GLY A 328 -12.64 12.97 -1.16
N LEU A 329 -12.52 14.25 -1.51
CA LEU A 329 -13.31 14.89 -2.57
C LEU A 329 -12.97 14.31 -3.94
N ARG A 330 -11.69 14.06 -4.25
CA ARG A 330 -11.24 13.39 -5.47
C ARG A 330 -11.83 11.99 -5.59
N ALA A 331 -11.77 11.19 -4.52
CA ALA A 331 -12.37 9.86 -4.48
C ALA A 331 -13.87 9.92 -4.74
N LYS A 332 -14.59 10.82 -4.07
CA LYS A 332 -16.04 11.02 -4.28
C LYS A 332 -16.39 11.51 -5.69
N ARG A 333 -15.54 12.34 -6.29
CA ARG A 333 -15.72 12.77 -7.67
C ARG A 333 -15.59 11.60 -8.63
N LEU A 334 -14.57 10.75 -8.46
CA LEU A 334 -14.42 9.54 -9.28
C LEU A 334 -15.59 8.58 -9.11
N GLU A 335 -16.09 8.37 -7.89
CA GLU A 335 -17.31 7.58 -7.65
C GLU A 335 -18.53 8.16 -8.38
N SER A 336 -18.69 9.48 -8.43
CA SER A 336 -19.79 10.13 -9.16
C SER A 336 -19.70 9.98 -10.68
N GLU A 337 -18.50 9.71 -11.21
CA GLU A 337 -18.26 9.38 -12.62
C GLU A 337 -18.35 7.86 -12.90
N GLY A 338 -18.75 7.06 -11.90
CA GLY A 338 -19.01 5.63 -12.04
C GLY A 338 -17.82 4.72 -11.74
N TYR A 339 -16.72 5.25 -11.19
CA TYR A 339 -15.58 4.43 -10.78
C TYR A 339 -15.82 3.78 -9.40
N GLU A 340 -15.36 2.54 -9.24
CA GLU A 340 -15.20 1.90 -7.95
C GLU A 340 -13.87 2.37 -7.34
N THR A 341 -13.92 3.20 -6.30
CA THR A 341 -12.74 3.90 -5.77
C THR A 341 -12.31 3.33 -4.42
N GLN A 342 -11.02 3.13 -4.27
CA GLN A 342 -10.37 2.73 -3.02
C GLN A 342 -9.33 3.76 -2.61
N VAL A 343 -9.32 4.11 -1.32
CA VAL A 343 -8.30 4.96 -0.70
C VAL A 343 -7.40 4.07 0.11
N LEU A 344 -6.14 3.95 -0.27
CA LEU A 344 -5.19 2.98 0.24
C LEU A 344 -3.91 3.65 0.73
N GLU A 345 -3.16 2.97 1.59
CA GLU A 345 -1.81 3.39 1.96
C GLU A 345 -0.80 2.89 0.91
N PHE A 346 -0.09 3.83 0.26
CA PHE A 346 0.88 3.53 -0.79
C PHE A 346 2.19 2.99 -0.22
N ILE A 347 2.78 3.73 0.72
CA ILE A 347 4.01 3.39 1.43
C ILE A 347 3.87 3.74 2.90
N ASP A 348 4.73 3.18 3.75
CA ASP A 348 4.69 3.45 5.19
C ASP A 348 4.86 4.95 5.50
N MET A 349 4.11 5.46 6.45
CA MET A 349 4.17 6.86 6.90
C MET A 349 5.56 7.29 7.39
N GLU A 350 6.43 6.34 7.78
CA GLU A 350 7.82 6.61 8.15
C GLU A 350 8.61 7.24 6.99
N HIS A 351 8.23 6.97 5.74
CA HIS A 351 8.91 7.49 4.56
C HIS A 351 8.35 8.84 4.10
N THR A 352 7.04 9.04 4.21
CA THR A 352 6.37 10.31 3.89
C THR A 352 4.97 10.35 4.50
N PRO A 353 4.53 11.50 5.03
CA PRO A 353 3.15 11.69 5.47
C PRO A 353 2.15 11.76 4.31
N LYS A 354 2.64 11.88 3.07
CA LYS A 354 1.84 11.97 1.83
C LYS A 354 1.88 10.62 1.13
N ASN A 355 1.17 9.66 1.69
CA ASN A 355 1.25 8.24 1.34
C ASN A 355 -0.09 7.64 0.89
N ILE A 356 -1.07 8.48 0.52
CA ILE A 356 -2.37 8.03 0.05
C ILE A 356 -2.31 7.68 -1.43
N LEU A 357 -2.85 6.51 -1.78
CA LEU A 357 -3.13 6.09 -3.15
C LEU A 357 -4.65 6.07 -3.36
N LEU A 358 -5.11 6.74 -4.39
CA LEU A 358 -6.45 6.58 -4.96
C LEU A 358 -6.37 5.56 -6.09
N ARG A 359 -7.10 4.48 -5.94
CA ARG A 359 -7.21 3.41 -6.94
C ARG A 359 -8.64 3.22 -7.36
#